data_70beed8d6d68d1ed7e52d7345255a196
#
_entry.id   70beed8d6d68d1ed7e52d7345255a196
#
_cell.length_a   1.000
_cell.length_b   1.000
_cell.length_c   1.000
_cell.angle_alpha   90.00
_cell.angle_beta   90.00
_cell.angle_gamma   90.00
#
_symmetry.space_group_name_H-M   'P 1'
#
loop_
_entity.id
_entity.type
_entity.pdbx_description
1 polymer ?
#
loop_
_entity_poly.entity_id
_entity_poly.type
_entity_poly.pdbx_seq_one_letter_code
_entity_poly.pdbx_strand_id
1 'polypeptide(L)'
;LREGETTPPAGLVRAFMYSTRAAAIILEEMQVGRTGAAIKLAAETRTSADGIDTLVYSHVQGYWVHDAGMWAVHDWPERYGDHPRSTLKDGDWVSLEFAVTVPVPEWDDQSVTIMREEDTLVTSDASPEYLSGPQTELWIIR
;
A
#
# COMPACT_ATOMS: atom_id res chain seq x y z
N LEU A 1 -19.46 -1.47 -9.53
CA LEU A 1 -20.01 -1.67 -10.90
C LEU A 1 -20.90 -0.50 -11.27
N ARG A 2 -20.94 -0.15 -12.56
CA ARG A 2 -21.89 0.83 -13.10
C ARG A 2 -23.25 0.20 -13.35
N GLU A 3 -24.26 1.03 -13.54
CA GLU A 3 -25.61 0.58 -13.87
C GLU A 3 -25.59 -0.29 -15.13
N GLY A 4 -26.24 -1.48 -15.05
CA GLY A 4 -26.28 -2.46 -16.13
C GLY A 4 -25.11 -3.44 -16.18
N GLU A 5 -24.04 -3.21 -15.44
CA GLU A 5 -22.92 -4.15 -15.33
C GLU A 5 -23.24 -5.28 -14.34
N THR A 6 -22.97 -6.51 -14.73
CA THR A 6 -23.15 -7.71 -13.88
C THR A 6 -21.82 -8.30 -13.40
N THR A 7 -20.72 -7.94 -14.06
CA THR A 7 -19.34 -8.37 -13.78
C THR A 7 -18.40 -7.17 -13.87
N PRO A 8 -17.30 -7.18 -13.12
CA PRO A 8 -16.30 -6.13 -13.23
C PRO A 8 -15.71 -6.06 -14.65
N PRO A 9 -15.55 -4.87 -15.23
CA PRO A 9 -14.83 -4.72 -16.49
C PRO A 9 -13.35 -5.15 -16.34
N ALA A 10 -12.72 -5.55 -17.45
CA ALA A 10 -11.34 -6.05 -17.42
C ALA A 10 -10.35 -5.00 -16.88
N GLY A 11 -10.58 -3.72 -17.17
CA GLY A 11 -9.78 -2.62 -16.63
C GLY A 11 -9.82 -2.53 -15.10
N LEU A 12 -10.99 -2.74 -14.49
CA LEU A 12 -11.13 -2.75 -13.04
C LEU A 12 -10.46 -3.98 -12.40
N VAL A 13 -10.59 -5.15 -13.03
CA VAL A 13 -9.89 -6.38 -12.60
C VAL A 13 -8.37 -6.15 -12.65
N ARG A 14 -7.86 -5.55 -13.73
CA ARG A 14 -6.44 -5.18 -13.86
C ARG A 14 -6.01 -4.20 -12.76
N ALA A 15 -6.81 -3.18 -12.45
CA ALA A 15 -6.51 -2.24 -11.37
C ALA A 15 -6.36 -2.96 -10.02
N PHE A 16 -7.23 -3.92 -9.74
CA PHE A 16 -7.13 -4.74 -8.53
C PHE A 16 -5.87 -5.63 -8.52
N MET A 17 -5.52 -6.24 -9.65
CA MET A 17 -4.27 -7.01 -9.78
C MET A 17 -3.04 -6.12 -9.56
N TYR A 18 -3.04 -4.90 -10.07
CA TYR A 18 -1.96 -3.93 -9.82
C TYR A 18 -1.88 -3.55 -8.34
N SER A 19 -3.02 -3.36 -7.67
CA SER A 19 -3.01 -3.09 -6.22
C SER A 19 -2.45 -4.28 -5.43
N THR A 20 -2.74 -5.51 -5.84
CA THR A 20 -2.17 -6.73 -5.21
C THR A 20 -0.66 -6.81 -5.42
N ARG A 21 -0.17 -6.47 -6.62
CA ARG A 21 1.26 -6.41 -6.92
C ARG A 21 1.96 -5.30 -6.12
N ALA A 22 1.35 -4.11 -6.03
CA ALA A 22 1.87 -3.01 -5.24
C ALA A 22 1.97 -3.39 -3.75
N ALA A 23 0.94 -4.01 -3.19
CA ALA A 23 0.95 -4.51 -1.80
C ALA A 23 2.13 -5.44 -1.53
N ALA A 24 2.38 -6.41 -2.42
CA ALA A 24 3.50 -7.34 -2.30
C ALA A 24 4.86 -6.60 -2.32
N ILE A 25 5.04 -5.65 -3.23
CA ILE A 25 6.26 -4.84 -3.31
C ILE A 25 6.47 -4.02 -2.04
N ILE A 26 5.43 -3.34 -1.54
CA ILE A 26 5.52 -2.53 -0.32
C ILE A 26 5.88 -3.42 0.88
N LEU A 27 5.24 -4.58 1.01
CA LEU A 27 5.52 -5.53 2.08
C LEU A 27 6.97 -5.99 2.07
N GLU A 28 7.53 -6.33 0.90
CA GLU A 28 8.93 -6.72 0.75
C GLU A 28 9.91 -5.61 1.17
N GLU A 29 9.52 -4.33 1.02
CA GLU A 29 10.34 -3.19 1.43
C GLU A 29 10.25 -2.88 2.93
N MET A 30 9.24 -3.40 3.63
CA MET A 30 9.05 -3.22 5.07
C MET A 30 9.99 -4.10 5.89
N GLN A 31 11.24 -3.68 6.04
CA GLN A 31 12.27 -4.41 6.77
C GLN A 31 12.73 -3.63 8.00
N VAL A 32 13.04 -4.35 9.08
CA VAL A 32 13.61 -3.79 10.31
C VAL A 32 14.85 -2.95 9.99
N GLY A 33 14.93 -1.76 10.57
CA GLY A 33 16.04 -0.82 10.39
C GLY A 33 15.89 0.12 9.18
N ARG A 34 14.94 -0.11 8.26
CA ARG A 34 14.69 0.83 7.16
C ARG A 34 13.86 2.02 7.62
N THR A 35 14.20 3.19 7.09
CA THR A 35 13.41 4.42 7.34
C THR A 35 12.15 4.46 6.48
N GLY A 36 11.12 5.17 6.96
CA GLY A 36 9.87 5.31 6.23
C GLY A 36 10.03 5.93 4.84
N ALA A 37 10.84 6.99 4.73
CA ALA A 37 11.14 7.61 3.44
C ALA A 37 11.86 6.66 2.47
N ALA A 38 12.77 5.81 2.97
CA ALA A 38 13.47 4.82 2.13
C ALA A 38 12.51 3.72 1.65
N ILE A 39 11.59 3.26 2.51
CA ILE A 39 10.56 2.28 2.15
C ILE A 39 9.67 2.85 1.04
N LYS A 40 9.12 4.05 1.24
CA LYS A 40 8.28 4.72 0.25
C LYS A 40 8.99 4.86 -1.09
N LEU A 41 10.20 5.44 -1.09
CA LEU A 41 10.95 5.66 -2.32
C LEU A 41 11.22 4.36 -3.08
N ALA A 42 11.64 3.30 -2.38
CA ALA A 42 11.93 2.02 -3.00
C ALA A 42 10.66 1.36 -3.54
N ALA A 43 9.57 1.36 -2.78
CA ALA A 43 8.30 0.77 -3.20
C ALA A 43 7.74 1.49 -4.45
N GLU A 44 7.68 2.83 -4.44
CA GLU A 44 7.18 3.61 -5.57
C GLU A 44 8.09 3.50 -6.80
N THR A 45 9.41 3.39 -6.62
CA THR A 45 10.35 3.14 -7.73
C THR A 45 10.09 1.78 -8.38
N ARG A 46 9.90 0.73 -7.57
CA ARG A 46 9.64 -0.63 -8.06
C ARG A 46 8.27 -0.74 -8.74
N THR A 47 7.23 -0.17 -8.13
CA THR A 47 5.88 -0.18 -8.74
C THR A 47 5.85 0.61 -10.05
N SER A 48 6.54 1.75 -10.12
CA SER A 48 6.70 2.53 -11.35
C SER A 48 7.43 1.75 -12.45
N ALA A 49 8.44 0.95 -12.11
CA ALA A 49 9.13 0.07 -13.06
C ALA A 49 8.20 -1.03 -13.62
N ASP A 50 7.21 -1.47 -12.83
CA ASP A 50 6.14 -2.38 -13.26
C ASP A 50 4.98 -1.65 -14.00
N GLY A 51 5.09 -0.34 -14.22
CA GLY A 51 4.05 0.48 -14.87
C GLY A 51 2.84 0.75 -13.97
N ILE A 52 3.00 0.70 -12.65
CA ILE A 52 1.93 0.91 -11.68
C ILE A 52 2.11 2.29 -11.03
N ASP A 53 1.11 3.16 -11.17
CA ASP A 53 1.04 4.45 -10.48
C ASP A 53 0.56 4.22 -9.04
N THR A 54 1.49 4.33 -8.08
CA THR A 54 1.28 4.01 -6.66
C THR A 54 1.63 5.19 -5.77
N LEU A 55 0.77 5.47 -4.81
CA LEU A 55 1.02 6.39 -3.70
C LEU A 55 1.08 5.59 -2.40
N VAL A 56 2.25 5.51 -1.77
CA VAL A 56 2.44 4.82 -0.48
C VAL A 56 2.25 5.79 0.67
N TYR A 57 1.45 5.36 1.65
CA TYR A 57 1.26 6.04 2.93
C TYR A 57 1.08 5.00 4.03
N SER A 58 2.16 4.34 4.43
CA SER A 58 2.12 3.30 5.45
C SER A 58 2.74 3.81 6.75
N HIS A 59 2.24 3.32 7.88
CA HIS A 59 2.68 3.79 9.20
C HIS A 59 2.61 2.70 10.26
N VAL A 60 3.39 2.86 11.32
CA VAL A 60 3.30 2.00 12.50
C VAL A 60 1.95 2.22 13.17
N GLN A 61 1.31 1.12 13.56
CA GLN A 61 0.06 1.10 14.32
C GLN A 61 0.35 1.23 15.81
N GLY A 62 -0.54 1.90 16.53
CA GLY A 62 -0.45 2.05 17.97
C GLY A 62 -1.82 2.25 18.60
N TYR A 63 -1.83 2.67 19.86
CA TYR A 63 -3.07 2.81 20.63
C TYR A 63 -4.10 3.75 19.99
N TRP A 64 -3.64 4.74 19.22
CA TRP A 64 -4.47 5.74 18.53
C TRP A 64 -4.46 5.57 17.00
N VAL A 65 -4.28 4.34 16.51
CA VAL A 65 -4.16 3.99 15.08
C VAL A 65 -2.81 4.44 14.50
N HIS A 66 -2.48 5.71 14.50
CA HIS A 66 -1.16 6.23 14.13
C HIS A 66 -0.29 6.37 15.38
N ASP A 67 0.83 5.65 15.44
CA ASP A 67 1.75 5.75 16.57
C ASP A 67 2.98 6.61 16.26
N ALA A 68 3.69 6.98 17.32
CA ALA A 68 4.99 7.60 17.23
C ALA A 68 6.00 6.56 16.70
N GLY A 69 6.39 6.66 15.45
CA GLY A 69 7.28 5.71 14.83
C GLY A 69 7.48 5.99 13.34
N MET A 70 7.78 4.96 12.60
CA MET A 70 8.00 5.03 11.16
C MET A 70 6.70 5.31 10.40
N TRP A 71 6.76 6.30 9.51
CA TRP A 71 5.76 6.54 8.48
C TRP A 71 6.44 6.51 7.11
N ALA A 72 5.96 5.66 6.21
CA ALA A 72 6.41 5.58 4.83
C ALA A 72 5.77 6.68 4.00
N VAL A 73 6.25 7.90 4.20
CA VAL A 73 5.84 9.14 3.53
C VAL A 73 7.06 9.86 2.97
N HIS A 74 6.85 10.93 2.21
CA HIS A 74 7.96 11.77 1.76
C HIS A 74 8.72 12.36 2.94
N ASP A 75 10.06 12.48 2.81
CA ASP A 75 10.89 13.20 3.80
C ASP A 75 10.61 14.71 3.74
N TRP A 76 9.54 15.08 4.39
CA TRP A 76 9.03 16.44 4.48
C TRP A 76 8.79 16.85 5.93
N PRO A 77 9.85 17.29 6.64
CA PRO A 77 9.82 17.53 8.10
C PRO A 77 8.76 18.52 8.55
N GLU A 78 8.47 19.55 7.77
CA GLU A 78 7.46 20.56 8.10
C GLU A 78 6.05 19.98 8.18
N ARG A 79 5.81 18.86 7.50
CA ARG A 79 4.51 18.18 7.48
C ARG A 79 4.47 16.95 8.36
N TYR A 80 5.54 16.17 8.38
CA TYR A 80 5.56 14.84 9.01
C TYR A 80 6.54 14.71 10.17
N GLY A 81 7.23 15.81 10.57
CA GLY A 81 8.24 15.76 11.63
C GLY A 81 9.33 14.73 11.31
N ASP A 82 9.71 13.94 12.31
CA ASP A 82 10.76 12.92 12.18
C ASP A 82 10.24 11.53 11.73
N HIS A 83 8.92 11.36 11.55
CA HIS A 83 8.34 10.06 11.19
C HIS A 83 8.93 9.43 9.92
N PRO A 84 9.18 10.16 8.81
CA PRO A 84 9.82 9.61 7.61
C PRO A 84 11.24 9.08 7.84
N ARG A 85 11.95 9.64 8.83
CA ARG A 85 13.32 9.31 9.19
C ARG A 85 13.42 8.25 10.27
N SER A 86 12.31 7.97 10.95
CA SER A 86 12.20 6.88 11.91
C SER A 86 12.31 5.54 11.20
N THR A 87 12.89 4.55 11.89
CA THR A 87 13.08 3.21 11.34
C THR A 87 12.04 2.24 11.87
N LEU A 88 11.69 1.23 11.05
CA LEU A 88 10.97 0.06 11.50
C LEU A 88 11.76 -0.71 12.54
N LYS A 89 11.07 -1.16 13.57
CA LYS A 89 11.62 -1.95 14.67
C LYS A 89 11.09 -3.38 14.62
N ASP A 90 11.79 -4.26 15.29
CA ASP A 90 11.35 -5.62 15.52
C ASP A 90 10.04 -5.64 16.32
N GLY A 91 9.06 -6.35 15.81
CA GLY A 91 7.72 -6.44 16.39
C GLY A 91 6.78 -5.27 16.03
N ASP A 92 7.17 -4.34 15.16
CA ASP A 92 6.26 -3.29 14.72
C ASP A 92 5.06 -3.88 13.96
N TRP A 93 3.88 -3.47 14.40
CA TRP A 93 2.64 -3.66 13.68
C TRP A 93 2.42 -2.45 12.77
N VAL A 94 2.25 -2.69 11.48
CA VAL A 94 2.20 -1.64 10.46
C VAL A 94 0.90 -1.71 9.68
N SER A 95 0.24 -0.59 9.51
CA SER A 95 -0.76 -0.41 8.47
C SER A 95 -0.05 -0.25 7.13
N LEU A 96 -0.15 -1.28 6.27
CA LEU A 96 0.30 -1.22 4.90
C LEU A 96 -0.77 -0.50 4.08
N GLU A 97 -0.66 0.83 3.99
CA GLU A 97 -1.64 1.71 3.37
C GLU A 97 -1.07 2.32 2.09
N PHE A 98 -1.85 2.26 1.02
CA PHE A 98 -1.46 2.81 -0.29
C PHE A 98 -2.65 2.97 -1.22
N ALA A 99 -2.44 3.70 -2.32
CA ALA A 99 -3.38 3.84 -3.42
C ALA A 99 -2.72 3.48 -4.75
N VAL A 100 -3.49 2.86 -5.66
CA VAL A 100 -3.10 2.60 -7.04
C VAL A 100 -4.10 3.26 -7.97
N THR A 101 -3.63 4.05 -8.95
CA THR A 101 -4.49 4.73 -9.92
C THR A 101 -4.31 4.11 -11.30
N VAL A 102 -5.42 3.69 -11.92
CA VAL A 102 -5.42 2.97 -13.21
C VAL A 102 -6.57 3.46 -14.08
N PRO A 103 -6.35 3.72 -15.38
CA PRO A 103 -7.43 3.97 -16.32
C PRO A 103 -8.22 2.68 -16.60
N VAL A 104 -9.53 2.83 -16.74
CA VAL A 104 -10.46 1.75 -17.11
C VAL A 104 -10.99 2.04 -18.51
N PRO A 105 -10.46 1.37 -19.55
CA PRO A 105 -10.84 1.63 -20.94
C PRO A 105 -12.34 1.47 -21.21
N GLU A 106 -12.97 0.50 -20.56
CA GLU A 106 -14.43 0.24 -20.67
C GLU A 106 -15.27 1.39 -20.09
N TRP A 107 -14.65 2.31 -19.37
CA TRP A 107 -15.27 3.51 -18.80
C TRP A 107 -14.70 4.80 -19.43
N ASP A 108 -14.45 4.79 -20.74
CA ASP A 108 -13.89 5.93 -21.50
C ASP A 108 -12.56 6.42 -20.89
N ASP A 109 -11.70 5.47 -20.49
CA ASP A 109 -10.42 5.73 -19.84
C ASP A 109 -10.52 6.53 -18.53
N GLN A 110 -11.69 6.56 -17.90
CA GLN A 110 -11.83 7.15 -16.57
C GLN A 110 -10.91 6.40 -15.58
N SER A 111 -10.05 7.15 -14.91
CA SER A 111 -9.17 6.58 -13.88
C SER A 111 -9.97 6.17 -12.64
N VAL A 112 -9.62 5.02 -12.10
CA VAL A 112 -10.05 4.56 -10.76
C VAL A 112 -8.88 4.55 -9.83
N THR A 113 -9.10 4.91 -8.57
CA THR A 113 -8.12 4.79 -7.49
C THR A 113 -8.58 3.69 -6.55
N ILE A 114 -7.78 2.64 -6.44
CA ILE A 114 -7.97 1.57 -5.46
C ILE A 114 -7.10 1.90 -4.26
N MET A 115 -7.74 2.20 -3.14
CA MET A 115 -7.09 2.37 -1.84
C MET A 115 -7.11 1.03 -1.12
N ARG A 116 -6.00 0.64 -0.53
CA ARG A 116 -5.89 -0.56 0.29
C ARG A 116 -5.18 -0.25 1.59
N GLU A 117 -5.61 -0.96 2.61
CA GLU A 117 -5.02 -0.96 3.93
C GLU A 117 -5.03 -2.40 4.46
N GLU A 118 -3.86 -2.90 4.84
CA GLU A 118 -3.66 -4.26 5.32
C GLU A 118 -2.83 -4.21 6.60
N ASP A 119 -3.22 -4.97 7.60
CA ASP A 119 -2.42 -5.09 8.83
C ASP A 119 -1.27 -6.06 8.63
N THR A 120 -0.06 -5.63 8.95
CA THR A 120 1.17 -6.40 8.78
C THR A 120 2.03 -6.40 10.04
N LEU A 121 2.76 -7.48 10.25
CA LEU A 121 3.76 -7.61 11.31
C LEU A 121 5.16 -7.64 10.69
N VAL A 122 6.07 -6.84 11.25
CA VAL A 122 7.46 -6.79 10.82
C VAL A 122 8.34 -7.33 11.94
N THR A 123 9.13 -8.37 11.64
CA THR A 123 10.05 -8.98 12.58
C THR A 123 11.46 -9.09 11.98
N SER A 124 12.47 -9.21 12.85
CA SER A 124 13.87 -9.33 12.43
C SER A 124 14.28 -10.72 12.00
N ASP A 125 13.51 -11.74 12.39
CA ASP A 125 13.82 -13.15 12.16
C ASP A 125 13.02 -13.80 11.03
N ALA A 126 12.04 -13.07 10.45
CA ALA A 126 11.22 -13.52 9.34
C ALA A 126 10.91 -12.39 8.36
N SER A 127 10.43 -12.75 7.18
CA SER A 127 9.86 -11.77 6.24
C SER A 127 8.60 -11.15 6.83
N PRO A 128 8.30 -9.88 6.54
CA PRO A 128 7.04 -9.26 6.94
C PRO A 128 5.84 -10.05 6.45
N GLU A 129 4.80 -10.15 7.27
CA GLU A 129 3.61 -10.96 6.98
C GLU A 129 2.31 -10.20 7.24
N TYR A 130 1.26 -10.58 6.52
CA TYR A 130 -0.10 -10.09 6.79
C TYR A 130 -0.68 -10.78 8.03
N LEU A 131 -1.27 -10.03 8.94
CA LEU A 131 -1.87 -10.58 10.16
C LEU A 131 -3.17 -11.35 9.88
N SER A 132 -3.96 -10.92 8.90
CA SER A 132 -5.26 -11.55 8.58
C SER A 132 -5.33 -12.12 7.15
N GLY A 133 -4.25 -12.02 6.40
CA GLY A 133 -4.22 -12.32 4.97
C GLY A 133 -4.81 -11.20 4.12
N PRO A 134 -4.23 -10.93 2.93
CA PRO A 134 -4.70 -9.86 2.06
C PRO A 134 -6.00 -10.23 1.34
N GLN A 135 -6.76 -9.22 0.95
CA GLN A 135 -7.88 -9.41 0.01
C GLN A 135 -7.33 -9.88 -1.35
N THR A 136 -7.84 -11.01 -1.85
CA THR A 136 -7.36 -11.66 -3.08
C THR A 136 -8.30 -11.51 -4.28
N GLU A 137 -9.53 -11.03 -4.06
CA GLU A 137 -10.54 -10.89 -5.11
C GLU A 137 -11.41 -9.65 -4.89
N LEU A 138 -12.03 -9.16 -5.97
CA LEU A 138 -13.03 -8.10 -5.91
C LEU A 138 -14.35 -8.65 -5.36
N TRP A 139 -14.88 -8.03 -4.32
CA TRP A 139 -16.19 -8.35 -3.79
C TRP A 139 -17.27 -7.55 -4.52
N ILE A 140 -18.26 -8.25 -5.06
CA ILE A 140 -19.39 -7.64 -5.75
C ILE A 140 -20.60 -7.60 -4.81
N ILE A 141 -20.98 -6.39 -4.41
CA ILE A 141 -22.18 -6.16 -3.61
C ILE A 141 -23.33 -5.90 -4.59
N ARG A 142 -24.42 -6.63 -4.47
CA ARG A 142 -25.64 -6.51 -5.28
C ARG A 142 -26.81 -6.00 -4.45
#